data_354785b633fa58be8dc87ca7d0d92687
#
_entry.id   354785b633fa58be8dc87ca7d0d92687
#
_cell.length_a   1.000
_cell.length_b   1.000
_cell.length_c   1.000
_cell.angle_alpha   90.00
_cell.angle_beta   90.00
_cell.angle_gamma   90.00
#
_symmetry.space_group_name_H-M   'P 1'
#
loop_
_entity.id
_entity.type
_entity.pdbx_description
1 polymer ?
#
loop_
_entity_poly.entity_id
_entity_poly.type
_entity_poly.pdbx_seq_one_letter_code
_entity_poly.pdbx_strand_id
1 'polypeptide(L)'
;MTNWTLAARAEKMNPSVIREILKVTEKPGIISLAGGLPSPKTFPIESFAAAAASVLATDGASALQYAASEGYTPLREAIAAFLPWDVHPDQVLITTGSQQALDLIGKVLIDAGSRVLVETPTYLGALQAFAPMEPQVVSVASDSEGVLIDDLAAKAGSGADKARFLYVLPNFQNPTGRTMSEARREALVAQAAALNLPLVEDNPYGDLWFDQAPPKPLTARNPEGCIYMGSFSKVLAPGLRLGYVVAPRQMYPKLLQAKQAADLHTPSFNQRLVSEVIKNGFLDRHVPTIRQLYKGQCQAMMAALEQEMQGLGVTWNRPDGGMFLWLRLPEGMSALQLLPRAVERNVAFVPGAAFYADQPDDRTLRLSFVTASQGQIRTAIAALASAIREAA
;
A
#
# COMPACT_ATOMS: atom_id res chain seq x y z
N MET A 1 -20.84 -34.81 -15.51
CA MET A 1 -20.00 -33.65 -15.05
C MET A 1 -20.23 -33.49 -13.57
N THR A 2 -19.17 -33.35 -12.77
CA THR A 2 -19.30 -33.12 -11.33
C THR A 2 -19.71 -31.66 -11.11
N ASN A 3 -20.80 -31.41 -10.41
CA ASN A 3 -21.21 -30.06 -10.04
C ASN A 3 -20.50 -29.64 -8.75
N TRP A 4 -19.71 -28.56 -8.80
CA TRP A 4 -19.07 -27.96 -7.63
C TRP A 4 -20.00 -26.95 -6.97
N THR A 5 -20.24 -27.10 -5.68
CA THR A 5 -20.99 -26.09 -4.90
C THR A 5 -19.98 -25.12 -4.26
N LEU A 6 -20.05 -23.86 -4.65
CA LEU A 6 -19.20 -22.83 -4.08
C LEU A 6 -19.70 -22.40 -2.70
N ALA A 7 -18.77 -21.91 -1.86
CA ALA A 7 -19.16 -21.21 -0.65
C ALA A 7 -19.82 -19.86 -1.02
N ALA A 8 -20.83 -19.42 -0.26
CA ALA A 8 -21.57 -18.20 -0.53
C ALA A 8 -20.65 -16.96 -0.68
N ARG A 9 -19.58 -16.90 0.15
CA ARG A 9 -18.58 -15.82 0.04
C ARG A 9 -17.79 -15.86 -1.27
N ALA A 10 -17.58 -17.02 -1.88
CA ALA A 10 -16.85 -17.14 -3.14
C ALA A 10 -17.66 -16.62 -4.33
N GLU A 11 -18.99 -16.73 -4.28
CA GLU A 11 -19.90 -16.17 -5.29
C GLU A 11 -19.90 -14.63 -5.30
N LYS A 12 -19.56 -14.01 -4.15
CA LYS A 12 -19.48 -12.54 -3.98
C LYS A 12 -18.11 -11.97 -4.38
N MET A 13 -17.10 -12.81 -4.63
CA MET A 13 -15.74 -12.36 -4.99
C MET A 13 -15.73 -11.85 -6.44
N ASN A 14 -15.26 -10.62 -6.61
CA ASN A 14 -15.14 -9.99 -7.92
C ASN A 14 -13.67 -9.92 -8.38
N PRO A 15 -13.41 -9.96 -9.69
CA PRO A 15 -12.08 -9.71 -10.24
C PRO A 15 -11.53 -8.34 -9.80
N SER A 16 -10.21 -8.26 -9.64
CA SER A 16 -9.56 -7.00 -9.33
C SER A 16 -9.69 -6.00 -10.48
N VAL A 17 -10.38 -4.87 -10.26
CA VAL A 17 -10.53 -3.77 -11.23
C VAL A 17 -9.17 -3.28 -11.73
N ILE A 18 -8.20 -3.12 -10.83
CA ILE A 18 -6.82 -2.71 -11.22
C ILE A 18 -6.18 -3.76 -12.14
N ARG A 19 -6.39 -5.06 -11.89
CA ARG A 19 -5.82 -6.11 -12.74
C ARG A 19 -6.40 -6.07 -14.15
N GLU A 20 -7.69 -5.80 -14.29
CA GLU A 20 -8.30 -5.64 -15.62
C GLU A 20 -7.75 -4.40 -16.35
N ILE A 21 -7.55 -3.28 -15.66
CA ILE A 21 -6.90 -2.09 -16.20
C ILE A 21 -5.46 -2.38 -16.60
N LEU A 22 -4.71 -3.11 -15.76
CA LEU A 22 -3.32 -3.45 -16.04
C LEU A 22 -3.16 -4.34 -17.29
N LYS A 23 -4.11 -5.21 -17.61
CA LYS A 23 -4.10 -5.96 -18.88
C LYS A 23 -4.06 -5.05 -20.10
N VAL A 24 -4.72 -3.91 -20.03
CA VAL A 24 -4.67 -2.91 -21.12
C VAL A 24 -3.29 -2.29 -21.25
N THR A 25 -2.56 -2.14 -20.14
CA THR A 25 -1.22 -1.52 -20.12
C THR A 25 -0.12 -2.45 -20.65
N GLU A 26 -0.40 -3.73 -20.83
CA GLU A 26 0.53 -4.72 -21.43
C GLU A 26 0.62 -4.59 -22.96
N LYS A 27 -0.27 -3.81 -23.58
CA LYS A 27 -0.23 -3.59 -25.03
C LYS A 27 1.01 -2.77 -25.42
N PRO A 28 1.72 -3.15 -26.50
CA PRO A 28 2.87 -2.40 -26.98
C PRO A 28 2.54 -0.93 -27.26
N GLY A 29 3.42 -0.02 -26.86
CA GLY A 29 3.29 1.41 -27.12
C GLY A 29 2.55 2.21 -26.04
N ILE A 30 1.87 1.55 -25.09
CA ILE A 30 1.18 2.27 -24.00
C ILE A 30 2.17 2.71 -22.92
N ILE A 31 2.15 4.00 -22.59
CA ILE A 31 2.83 4.55 -21.43
C ILE A 31 1.92 4.36 -20.23
N SER A 32 2.27 3.43 -19.35
CA SER A 32 1.48 3.13 -18.16
C SER A 32 1.83 4.07 -17.01
N LEU A 33 0.89 4.94 -16.64
CA LEU A 33 0.87 5.69 -15.38
C LEU A 33 -0.10 5.03 -14.37
N ALA A 34 -0.55 3.80 -14.64
CA ALA A 34 -1.55 3.09 -13.83
C ALA A 34 -0.94 2.24 -12.72
N GLY A 35 0.20 1.60 -12.97
CA GLY A 35 0.77 0.59 -12.10
C GLY A 35 1.31 1.12 -10.77
N GLY A 36 1.07 0.39 -9.69
CA GLY A 36 1.71 0.61 -8.38
C GLY A 36 3.02 -0.17 -8.23
N LEU A 37 3.72 -0.46 -9.34
CA LEU A 37 4.99 -1.18 -9.35
C LEU A 37 6.15 -0.23 -9.07
N PRO A 38 7.14 -0.60 -8.23
CA PRO A 38 8.35 0.17 -8.11
C PRO A 38 9.18 0.11 -9.41
N SER A 39 10.04 1.09 -9.61
CA SER A 39 10.91 1.12 -10.78
C SER A 39 11.90 -0.04 -10.77
N PRO A 40 11.99 -0.87 -11.82
CA PRO A 40 12.99 -1.93 -11.88
C PRO A 40 14.43 -1.40 -11.90
N LYS A 41 14.64 -0.13 -12.22
CA LYS A 41 15.95 0.54 -12.16
C LYS A 41 16.52 0.65 -10.75
N THR A 42 15.66 0.48 -9.74
CA THR A 42 16.05 0.56 -8.32
C THR A 42 16.30 -0.82 -7.70
N PHE A 43 16.15 -1.92 -8.44
CA PHE A 43 16.38 -3.25 -7.87
C PHE A 43 17.88 -3.51 -7.73
N PRO A 44 18.37 -3.86 -6.52
CA PRO A 44 19.80 -4.08 -6.27
C PRO A 44 20.23 -5.49 -6.70
N ILE A 45 20.18 -5.76 -8.01
CA ILE A 45 20.38 -7.11 -8.60
C ILE A 45 21.72 -7.72 -8.21
N GLU A 46 22.81 -6.94 -8.27
CA GLU A 46 24.16 -7.42 -7.90
C GLU A 46 24.24 -7.83 -6.43
N SER A 47 23.64 -7.03 -5.53
CA SER A 47 23.58 -7.35 -4.11
C SER A 47 22.78 -8.63 -3.86
N PHE A 48 21.67 -8.83 -4.58
CA PHE A 48 20.90 -10.07 -4.50
C PHE A 48 21.66 -11.28 -5.04
N ALA A 49 22.38 -11.14 -6.14
CA ALA A 49 23.20 -12.23 -6.70
C ALA A 49 24.31 -12.66 -5.71
N ALA A 50 25.03 -11.70 -5.13
CA ALA A 50 26.05 -11.95 -4.14
C ALA A 50 25.49 -12.60 -2.86
N ALA A 51 24.39 -12.07 -2.35
CA ALA A 51 23.71 -12.60 -1.17
C ALA A 51 23.17 -14.01 -1.40
N ALA A 52 22.61 -14.31 -2.57
CA ALA A 52 22.14 -15.64 -2.92
C ALA A 52 23.27 -16.68 -2.92
N ALA A 53 24.42 -16.32 -3.53
CA ALA A 53 25.60 -17.17 -3.53
C ALA A 53 26.12 -17.40 -2.09
N SER A 54 26.19 -16.35 -1.28
CA SER A 54 26.62 -16.43 0.13
C SER A 54 25.71 -17.34 0.94
N VAL A 55 24.39 -17.12 0.89
CA VAL A 55 23.40 -17.91 1.64
C VAL A 55 23.46 -19.39 1.27
N LEU A 56 23.55 -19.71 -0.03
CA LEU A 56 23.63 -21.11 -0.47
C LEU A 56 24.95 -21.78 -0.06
N ALA A 57 26.05 -21.04 -0.06
CA ALA A 57 27.36 -21.58 0.33
C ALA A 57 27.50 -21.80 1.83
N THR A 58 26.89 -20.91 2.66
CA THR A 58 27.14 -20.94 4.13
C THR A 58 26.03 -21.64 4.91
N ASP A 59 24.77 -21.57 4.43
CA ASP A 59 23.58 -22.05 5.15
C ASP A 59 22.52 -22.65 4.23
N GLY A 60 22.97 -23.18 3.07
CA GLY A 60 22.08 -23.65 1.99
C GLY A 60 21.08 -24.71 2.45
N ALA A 61 21.52 -25.68 3.28
CA ALA A 61 20.63 -26.73 3.77
C ALA A 61 19.48 -26.16 4.60
N SER A 62 19.73 -25.23 5.52
CA SER A 62 18.70 -24.58 6.34
C SER A 62 17.86 -23.61 5.51
N ALA A 63 18.46 -22.92 4.53
CA ALA A 63 17.76 -21.98 3.67
C ALA A 63 16.68 -22.64 2.80
N LEU A 64 16.89 -23.91 2.43
CA LEU A 64 16.00 -24.71 1.59
C LEU A 64 15.06 -25.62 2.39
N GLN A 65 15.18 -25.68 3.70
CA GLN A 65 14.35 -26.49 4.59
C GLN A 65 13.12 -25.69 5.09
N TYR A 66 12.17 -26.41 5.67
CA TYR A 66 11.09 -25.78 6.46
C TYR A 66 11.68 -24.96 7.61
N ALA A 67 10.98 -23.87 7.96
CA ALA A 67 11.45 -22.93 8.96
C ALA A 67 10.34 -22.55 9.96
N ALA A 68 10.70 -21.76 10.96
CA ALA A 68 9.75 -21.22 11.93
C ALA A 68 8.70 -20.31 11.26
N SER A 69 7.46 -20.44 11.70
CA SER A 69 6.33 -19.67 11.18
C SER A 69 6.45 -18.17 11.47
N GLU A 70 7.09 -17.82 12.58
CA GLU A 70 7.40 -16.44 12.99
C GLU A 70 8.30 -15.73 11.98
N GLY A 71 9.15 -16.48 11.32
CA GLY A 71 10.16 -16.00 10.40
C GLY A 71 11.59 -16.14 10.92
N TYR A 72 12.55 -15.83 10.06
CA TYR A 72 13.99 -15.93 10.31
C TYR A 72 14.43 -14.91 11.36
N THR A 73 14.95 -15.38 12.49
CA THR A 73 15.28 -14.55 13.66
C THR A 73 16.18 -13.35 13.32
N PRO A 74 17.30 -13.50 12.56
CA PRO A 74 18.11 -12.33 12.22
C PRO A 74 17.39 -11.27 11.41
N LEU A 75 16.41 -11.64 10.56
CA LEU A 75 15.60 -10.68 9.84
C LEU A 75 14.61 -9.97 10.77
N ARG A 76 13.99 -10.68 11.71
CA ARG A 76 13.09 -10.10 12.72
C ARG A 76 13.82 -9.11 13.62
N GLU A 77 15.03 -9.44 14.05
CA GLU A 77 15.93 -8.57 14.83
C GLU A 77 16.31 -7.31 14.04
N ALA A 78 16.69 -7.46 12.76
CA ALA A 78 17.01 -6.34 11.90
C ALA A 78 15.81 -5.42 11.70
N ILE A 79 14.59 -5.97 11.51
CA ILE A 79 13.36 -5.19 11.39
C ILE A 79 13.09 -4.43 12.69
N ALA A 80 13.17 -5.07 13.84
CA ALA A 80 12.97 -4.42 15.12
C ALA A 80 13.96 -3.26 15.34
N ALA A 81 15.21 -3.42 14.91
CA ALA A 81 16.25 -2.42 15.07
C ALA A 81 16.10 -1.18 14.20
N PHE A 82 15.51 -1.26 13.00
CA PHE A 82 15.36 -0.08 12.13
C PHE A 82 14.02 0.67 12.31
N LEU A 83 13.08 0.10 13.04
CA LEU A 83 11.81 0.79 13.32
C LEU A 83 12.03 1.96 14.30
N PRO A 84 11.30 3.09 14.11
CA PRO A 84 11.54 4.32 14.86
C PRO A 84 10.89 4.35 16.26
N TRP A 85 10.60 3.19 16.85
CA TRP A 85 10.15 3.00 18.23
C TRP A 85 10.68 1.69 18.77
N ASP A 86 10.57 1.46 20.08
CA ASP A 86 11.04 0.25 20.72
C ASP A 86 10.14 -0.95 20.36
N VAL A 87 10.72 -1.93 19.67
CA VAL A 87 10.06 -3.15 19.20
C VAL A 87 10.89 -4.36 19.63
N HIS A 88 10.25 -5.29 20.35
CA HIS A 88 10.89 -6.56 20.62
C HIS A 88 10.78 -7.49 19.39
N PRO A 89 11.83 -8.20 18.97
CA PRO A 89 11.78 -9.11 17.81
C PRO A 89 10.64 -10.14 17.86
N ASP A 90 10.17 -10.54 19.06
CA ASP A 90 9.05 -11.47 19.23
C ASP A 90 7.67 -10.84 18.90
N GLN A 91 7.61 -9.54 18.64
CA GLN A 91 6.42 -8.87 18.14
C GLN A 91 6.42 -8.77 16.60
N VAL A 92 7.51 -9.18 15.95
CA VAL A 92 7.66 -9.14 14.50
C VAL A 92 7.32 -10.50 13.89
N LEU A 93 6.30 -10.53 13.05
CA LEU A 93 5.89 -11.69 12.25
C LEU A 93 6.22 -11.44 10.77
N ILE A 94 7.03 -12.30 10.17
CA ILE A 94 7.32 -12.20 8.74
C ILE A 94 6.15 -12.75 7.93
N THR A 95 5.75 -12.02 6.90
CA THR A 95 4.62 -12.38 6.02
C THR A 95 5.05 -12.44 4.55
N THR A 96 4.27 -13.16 3.76
CA THR A 96 4.46 -13.26 2.31
C THR A 96 3.92 -11.98 1.61
N GLY A 97 4.58 -10.86 1.91
CA GLY A 97 4.18 -9.50 1.58
C GLY A 97 3.06 -8.96 2.50
N SER A 98 2.84 -7.65 2.47
CA SER A 98 1.78 -7.00 3.25
C SER A 98 0.37 -7.44 2.87
N GLN A 99 0.16 -7.97 1.66
CA GLN A 99 -1.13 -8.52 1.26
C GLN A 99 -1.52 -9.74 2.13
N GLN A 100 -0.57 -10.60 2.49
CA GLN A 100 -0.83 -11.67 3.45
C GLN A 100 -1.09 -11.12 4.85
N ALA A 101 -0.37 -10.07 5.25
CA ALA A 101 -0.64 -9.42 6.54
C ALA A 101 -2.09 -8.94 6.65
N LEU A 102 -2.63 -8.31 5.59
CA LEU A 102 -4.04 -7.91 5.52
C LEU A 102 -4.99 -9.11 5.63
N ASP A 103 -4.71 -10.19 4.91
CA ASP A 103 -5.52 -11.43 4.97
C ASP A 103 -5.53 -12.05 6.37
N LEU A 104 -4.36 -12.11 7.03
CA LEU A 104 -4.25 -12.63 8.40
C LEU A 104 -5.00 -11.75 9.41
N ILE A 105 -4.85 -10.43 9.32
CA ILE A 105 -5.56 -9.46 10.17
C ILE A 105 -7.07 -9.60 9.97
N GLY A 106 -7.52 -9.69 8.71
CA GLY A 106 -8.92 -9.93 8.39
C GLY A 106 -9.44 -11.22 9.01
N LYS A 107 -8.74 -12.34 8.86
CA LYS A 107 -9.12 -13.65 9.45
C LYS A 107 -9.20 -13.66 10.97
N VAL A 108 -8.39 -12.83 11.64
CA VAL A 108 -8.33 -12.79 13.11
C VAL A 108 -9.36 -11.82 13.69
N LEU A 109 -9.70 -10.73 12.99
CA LEU A 109 -10.51 -9.65 13.55
C LEU A 109 -11.91 -9.52 12.95
N ILE A 110 -12.20 -10.14 11.79
CA ILE A 110 -13.45 -9.94 11.07
C ILE A 110 -14.30 -11.20 11.08
N ASP A 111 -15.48 -11.08 11.60
CA ASP A 111 -16.61 -12.02 11.37
C ASP A 111 -17.52 -11.45 10.28
N ALA A 112 -18.35 -12.29 9.66
CA ALA A 112 -19.37 -11.84 8.71
C ALA A 112 -20.26 -10.75 9.35
N GLY A 113 -20.40 -9.61 8.67
CA GLY A 113 -21.14 -8.44 9.16
C GLY A 113 -20.39 -7.56 10.16
N SER A 114 -19.15 -7.90 10.57
CA SER A 114 -18.33 -7.01 11.41
C SER A 114 -18.11 -5.67 10.73
N ARG A 115 -18.28 -4.58 11.48
CA ARG A 115 -17.98 -3.23 10.99
C ARG A 115 -16.46 -3.01 10.95
N VAL A 116 -15.94 -2.63 9.78
CA VAL A 116 -14.54 -2.27 9.55
C VAL A 116 -14.50 -0.86 9.00
N LEU A 117 -13.73 0.02 9.63
CA LEU A 117 -13.56 1.39 9.16
C LEU A 117 -12.33 1.47 8.25
N VAL A 118 -12.46 2.26 7.18
CA VAL A 118 -11.37 2.59 6.25
C VAL A 118 -11.39 4.09 5.97
N GLU A 119 -10.22 4.68 5.76
CA GLU A 119 -10.16 6.05 5.21
C GLU A 119 -10.72 6.07 3.78
N THR A 120 -11.18 7.22 3.30
CA THR A 120 -11.71 7.34 1.94
C THR A 120 -11.03 8.46 1.15
N PRO A 121 -10.53 8.18 -0.07
CA PRO A 121 -10.34 6.87 -0.67
C PRO A 121 -9.30 6.02 0.05
N THR A 122 -9.30 4.69 -0.17
CA THR A 122 -8.42 3.73 0.52
C THR A 122 -7.76 2.75 -0.45
N TYR A 123 -6.84 1.93 0.06
CA TYR A 123 -6.14 0.92 -0.73
C TYR A 123 -7.06 -0.23 -1.13
N LEU A 124 -7.26 -0.40 -2.44
CA LEU A 124 -8.10 -1.46 -2.99
C LEU A 124 -7.67 -2.86 -2.55
N GLY A 125 -6.35 -3.09 -2.37
CA GLY A 125 -5.85 -4.39 -1.92
C GLY A 125 -6.30 -4.76 -0.50
N ALA A 126 -6.55 -3.79 0.37
CA ALA A 126 -7.14 -4.02 1.69
C ALA A 126 -8.61 -4.42 1.57
N LEU A 127 -9.39 -3.69 0.77
CA LEU A 127 -10.80 -4.03 0.51
C LEU A 127 -10.92 -5.46 -0.05
N GLN A 128 -10.04 -5.84 -0.97
CA GLN A 128 -10.00 -7.19 -1.55
C GLN A 128 -9.58 -8.26 -0.53
N ALA A 129 -8.63 -7.95 0.36
CA ALA A 129 -8.19 -8.89 1.39
C ALA A 129 -9.28 -9.14 2.43
N PHE A 130 -10.08 -8.11 2.77
CA PHE A 130 -11.14 -8.23 3.77
C PHE A 130 -12.45 -8.81 3.20
N ALA A 131 -12.72 -8.64 1.92
CA ALA A 131 -13.96 -9.07 1.28
C ALA A 131 -14.36 -10.53 1.54
N PRO A 132 -13.43 -11.54 1.57
CA PRO A 132 -13.78 -12.92 1.87
C PRO A 132 -14.34 -13.17 3.28
N MET A 133 -14.09 -12.26 4.23
CA MET A 133 -14.64 -12.30 5.59
C MET A 133 -16.00 -11.60 5.70
N GLU A 134 -16.53 -11.05 4.60
CA GLU A 134 -17.85 -10.43 4.49
C GLU A 134 -18.08 -9.28 5.50
N PRO A 135 -17.14 -8.34 5.69
CA PRO A 135 -17.34 -7.20 6.60
C PRO A 135 -18.37 -6.20 6.09
N GLN A 136 -18.94 -5.42 7.00
CA GLN A 136 -19.56 -4.14 6.70
C GLN A 136 -18.45 -3.08 6.67
N VAL A 137 -17.96 -2.74 5.48
CA VAL A 137 -16.96 -1.69 5.33
C VAL A 137 -17.64 -0.33 5.39
N VAL A 138 -17.11 0.57 6.22
CA VAL A 138 -17.63 1.93 6.42
C VAL A 138 -16.51 2.93 6.18
N SER A 139 -16.71 3.82 5.22
CA SER A 139 -15.76 4.88 4.91
C SER A 139 -15.76 5.98 5.96
N VAL A 140 -14.57 6.37 6.42
CA VAL A 140 -14.35 7.56 7.23
C VAL A 140 -13.82 8.67 6.32
N ALA A 141 -14.45 9.83 6.34
CA ALA A 141 -14.06 10.97 5.52
C ALA A 141 -12.62 11.41 5.83
N SER A 142 -11.94 11.89 4.79
CA SER A 142 -10.56 12.37 4.86
C SER A 142 -10.39 13.67 4.09
N ASP A 143 -9.51 14.54 4.57
CA ASP A 143 -9.10 15.77 3.90
C ASP A 143 -7.62 15.70 3.45
N SER A 144 -6.97 16.85 3.25
CA SER A 144 -5.55 16.92 2.92
C SER A 144 -4.63 16.47 4.06
N GLU A 145 -5.12 16.53 5.30
CA GLU A 145 -4.36 16.19 6.52
C GLU A 145 -4.55 14.73 6.97
N GLY A 146 -5.52 14.01 6.39
CA GLY A 146 -5.86 12.62 6.72
C GLY A 146 -7.30 12.44 7.20
N VAL A 147 -7.55 11.38 7.96
CA VAL A 147 -8.88 11.01 8.49
C VAL A 147 -9.49 12.12 9.35
N LEU A 148 -10.77 12.47 9.12
CA LEU A 148 -11.52 13.42 9.94
C LEU A 148 -11.95 12.79 11.26
N ILE A 149 -11.51 13.38 12.35
CA ILE A 149 -11.69 12.83 13.71
C ILE A 149 -13.16 12.79 14.13
N ASP A 150 -13.93 13.83 13.80
CA ASP A 150 -15.35 13.91 14.15
C ASP A 150 -16.16 12.85 13.38
N ASP A 151 -15.82 12.60 12.11
CA ASP A 151 -16.46 11.57 11.30
C ASP A 151 -16.09 10.16 11.80
N LEU A 152 -14.83 9.95 12.21
CA LEU A 152 -14.40 8.74 12.89
C LEU A 152 -15.23 8.48 14.15
N ALA A 153 -15.37 9.49 15.01
CA ALA A 153 -16.14 9.37 16.25
C ALA A 153 -17.60 8.99 15.99
N ALA A 154 -18.22 9.62 14.97
CA ALA A 154 -19.60 9.33 14.57
C ALA A 154 -19.80 7.91 14.03
N LYS A 155 -18.77 7.35 13.35
CA LYS A 155 -18.86 6.04 12.65
C LYS A 155 -18.32 4.86 13.43
N ALA A 156 -17.59 5.09 14.53
CA ALA A 156 -16.97 4.03 15.33
C ALA A 156 -17.98 3.04 15.93
N GLY A 157 -19.22 3.48 16.14
CA GLY A 157 -20.29 2.65 16.70
C GLY A 157 -20.09 2.35 18.19
N SER A 158 -20.99 1.57 18.76
CA SER A 158 -20.94 1.13 20.15
C SER A 158 -21.61 -0.24 20.34
N GLY A 159 -21.34 -0.91 21.45
CA GLY A 159 -21.92 -2.22 21.72
C GLY A 159 -21.65 -3.26 20.63
N ALA A 160 -22.69 -3.91 20.12
CA ALA A 160 -22.58 -4.92 19.09
C ALA A 160 -22.16 -4.34 17.71
N ASP A 161 -22.48 -3.06 17.46
CA ASP A 161 -22.18 -2.35 16.20
C ASP A 161 -20.81 -1.64 16.22
N LYS A 162 -20.02 -1.86 17.27
CA LYS A 162 -18.69 -1.26 17.38
C LYS A 162 -17.77 -1.77 16.29
N ALA A 163 -17.04 -0.84 15.65
CA ALA A 163 -16.06 -1.18 14.65
C ALA A 163 -14.91 -2.03 15.24
N ARG A 164 -14.45 -2.98 14.46
CA ARG A 164 -13.34 -3.88 14.83
C ARG A 164 -12.00 -3.16 14.83
N PHE A 165 -11.77 -2.33 13.82
CA PHE A 165 -10.57 -1.50 13.65
C PHE A 165 -10.80 -0.40 12.61
N LEU A 166 -9.88 0.55 12.57
CA LEU A 166 -9.71 1.47 11.46
C LEU A 166 -8.42 1.12 10.70
N TYR A 167 -8.51 0.91 9.38
CA TYR A 167 -7.38 0.73 8.47
C TYR A 167 -6.97 2.05 7.82
N VAL A 168 -5.68 2.41 7.92
CA VAL A 168 -5.12 3.66 7.37
C VAL A 168 -3.73 3.48 6.77
N LEU A 169 -3.40 4.33 5.77
CA LEU A 169 -2.06 4.51 5.23
C LEU A 169 -1.58 5.93 5.50
N PRO A 170 -0.90 6.21 6.61
CA PRO A 170 -0.59 7.57 7.00
C PRO A 170 0.53 8.23 6.19
N ASN A 171 1.30 7.47 5.40
CA ASN A 171 2.43 7.97 4.62
C ASN A 171 2.24 7.74 3.13
N PHE A 172 2.28 8.82 2.32
CA PHE A 172 2.26 8.75 0.86
C PHE A 172 1.19 7.79 0.35
N GLN A 173 0.01 7.95 0.87
CA GLN A 173 -1.13 7.03 0.79
C GLN A 173 -1.41 6.56 -0.64
N ASN A 174 -1.76 5.32 -0.80
CA ASN A 174 -2.34 4.79 -2.02
C ASN A 174 -3.88 4.79 -1.91
N PRO A 175 -4.62 5.64 -2.69
CA PRO A 175 -4.19 6.19 -3.98
C PRO A 175 -3.70 7.65 -3.97
N THR A 176 -3.89 8.42 -2.91
CA THR A 176 -3.86 9.88 -2.95
C THR A 176 -2.45 10.48 -2.96
N GLY A 177 -1.42 9.74 -2.57
CA GLY A 177 -0.07 10.25 -2.37
C GLY A 177 0.08 11.21 -1.18
N ARG A 178 -0.96 11.40 -0.35
CA ARG A 178 -0.97 12.31 0.80
C ARG A 178 -0.25 11.69 2.00
N THR A 179 0.26 12.56 2.85
CA THR A 179 0.83 12.19 4.15
C THR A 179 0.01 12.81 5.26
N MET A 180 -0.39 12.00 6.24
CA MET A 180 -1.11 12.48 7.43
C MET A 180 -0.20 13.36 8.27
N SER A 181 -0.69 14.56 8.62
CA SER A 181 0.08 15.54 9.41
C SER A 181 0.34 15.05 10.83
N GLU A 182 1.35 15.64 11.48
CA GLU A 182 1.69 15.35 12.90
C GLU A 182 0.48 15.56 13.81
N ALA A 183 -0.17 16.71 13.72
CA ALA A 183 -1.35 17.04 14.54
C ALA A 183 -2.51 16.06 14.32
N ARG A 184 -2.73 15.62 13.06
CA ARG A 184 -3.79 14.66 12.76
C ARG A 184 -3.47 13.27 13.31
N ARG A 185 -2.18 12.86 13.33
CA ARG A 185 -1.77 11.58 13.95
C ARG A 185 -2.00 11.58 15.46
N GLU A 186 -1.65 12.67 16.14
CA GLU A 186 -1.90 12.83 17.58
C GLU A 186 -3.39 12.76 17.89
N ALA A 187 -4.20 13.51 17.16
CA ALA A 187 -5.65 13.51 17.34
C ALA A 187 -6.28 12.14 17.04
N LEU A 188 -5.82 11.47 15.98
CA LEU A 188 -6.32 10.14 15.62
C LEU A 188 -6.00 9.10 16.69
N VAL A 189 -4.77 9.05 17.17
CA VAL A 189 -4.37 8.11 18.23
C VAL A 189 -5.13 8.38 19.53
N ALA A 190 -5.27 9.63 19.92
CA ALA A 190 -6.04 10.01 21.12
C ALA A 190 -7.52 9.61 21.00
N GLN A 191 -8.15 9.89 19.86
CA GLN A 191 -9.55 9.53 19.62
C GLN A 191 -9.75 8.02 19.54
N ALA A 192 -8.87 7.29 18.85
CA ALA A 192 -8.92 5.84 18.76
C ALA A 192 -8.79 5.19 20.15
N ALA A 193 -7.88 5.70 21.01
CA ALA A 193 -7.72 5.25 22.38
C ALA A 193 -8.99 5.52 23.21
N ALA A 194 -9.58 6.71 23.14
CA ALA A 194 -10.81 7.06 23.82
C ALA A 194 -12.00 6.17 23.42
N LEU A 195 -12.05 5.80 22.15
CA LEU A 195 -13.06 4.88 21.60
C LEU A 195 -12.72 3.40 21.84
N ASN A 196 -11.53 3.09 22.38
CA ASN A 196 -10.98 1.72 22.43
C ASN A 196 -11.08 1.04 21.07
N LEU A 197 -10.71 1.76 19.99
CA LEU A 197 -10.74 1.32 18.60
C LEU A 197 -9.32 0.98 18.14
N PRO A 198 -9.01 -0.28 17.81
CA PRO A 198 -7.72 -0.65 17.24
C PRO A 198 -7.44 0.05 15.90
N LEU A 199 -6.17 0.41 15.67
CA LEU A 199 -5.70 0.91 14.38
C LEU A 199 -4.89 -0.16 13.66
N VAL A 200 -5.09 -0.28 12.35
CA VAL A 200 -4.25 -1.07 11.44
C VAL A 200 -3.52 -0.09 10.54
N GLU A 201 -2.25 0.12 10.83
CA GLU A 201 -1.37 1.05 10.13
C GLU A 201 -0.58 0.32 9.04
N ASP A 202 -0.85 0.65 7.78
CA ASP A 202 -0.13 0.11 6.62
C ASP A 202 0.89 1.14 6.12
N ASN A 203 2.18 0.79 6.14
CA ASN A 203 3.26 1.73 5.84
C ASN A 203 4.27 1.20 4.80
N PRO A 204 3.84 0.87 3.58
CA PRO A 204 4.76 0.38 2.56
C PRO A 204 5.58 1.48 1.89
N TYR A 205 5.23 2.75 2.08
CA TYR A 205 5.82 3.90 1.38
C TYR A 205 6.60 4.85 2.30
N GLY A 206 6.59 4.67 3.61
CA GLY A 206 7.13 5.63 4.58
C GLY A 206 8.59 6.03 4.36
N ASP A 207 9.39 5.15 3.77
CA ASP A 207 10.78 5.41 3.45
C ASP A 207 10.99 6.20 2.13
N LEU A 208 9.93 6.43 1.34
CA LEU A 208 10.01 7.04 0.00
C LEU A 208 9.75 8.55 0.01
N TRP A 209 10.16 9.25 1.05
CA TRP A 209 10.05 10.70 1.16
C TRP A 209 11.09 11.43 0.28
N PHE A 210 10.83 12.69 -0.12
CA PHE A 210 11.73 13.45 -0.99
C PHE A 210 12.70 14.34 -0.21
N ASP A 211 12.19 15.23 0.62
CA ASP A 211 13.00 16.24 1.32
C ASP A 211 12.99 16.03 2.83
N GLN A 212 11.86 15.61 3.40
CA GLN A 212 11.70 15.42 4.83
C GLN A 212 11.02 14.08 5.12
N ALA A 213 11.53 13.38 6.14
CA ALA A 213 10.89 12.18 6.63
C ALA A 213 9.47 12.49 7.16
N PRO A 214 8.51 11.59 6.94
CA PRO A 214 7.17 11.76 7.50
C PRO A 214 7.21 11.72 9.03
N PRO A 215 6.15 12.21 9.70
CA PRO A 215 6.02 12.08 11.14
C PRO A 215 6.10 10.63 11.61
N LYS A 216 6.43 10.43 12.90
CA LYS A 216 6.50 9.09 13.49
C LYS A 216 5.19 8.30 13.28
N PRO A 217 5.27 6.97 13.09
CA PRO A 217 4.10 6.12 12.93
C PRO A 217 3.06 6.27 14.06
N LEU A 218 1.80 5.97 13.76
CA LEU A 218 0.73 5.90 14.76
C LEU A 218 1.07 4.85 15.82
N THR A 219 1.60 3.70 15.40
CA THR A 219 2.04 2.61 16.27
C THR A 219 3.12 3.03 17.24
N ALA A 220 4.05 3.91 16.84
CA ALA A 220 5.07 4.46 17.73
C ALA A 220 4.48 5.29 18.90
N ARG A 221 3.24 5.78 18.75
CA ARG A 221 2.52 6.58 19.74
C ARG A 221 1.64 5.74 20.65
N ASN A 222 1.13 4.61 20.15
CA ASN A 222 0.28 3.68 20.88
C ASN A 222 0.52 2.24 20.42
N PRO A 223 1.65 1.60 20.81
CA PRO A 223 2.00 0.25 20.33
C PRO A 223 0.97 -0.83 20.72
N GLU A 224 0.28 -0.68 21.85
CA GLU A 224 -0.72 -1.68 22.29
C GLU A 224 -2.10 -1.49 21.62
N GLY A 225 -2.36 -0.34 21.02
CA GLY A 225 -3.60 -0.06 20.27
C GLY A 225 -3.46 -0.16 18.75
N CYS A 226 -2.28 -0.51 18.25
CA CYS A 226 -2.00 -0.51 16.81
C CYS A 226 -1.38 -1.83 16.35
N ILE A 227 -1.74 -2.26 15.14
CA ILE A 227 -1.01 -3.26 14.37
C ILE A 227 -0.32 -2.52 13.23
N TYR A 228 1.00 -2.64 13.13
CA TYR A 228 1.81 -2.05 12.07
C TYR A 228 2.14 -3.06 10.99
N MET A 229 2.06 -2.66 9.73
CA MET A 229 2.48 -3.46 8.60
C MET A 229 3.55 -2.74 7.80
N GLY A 230 4.63 -3.45 7.48
CA GLY A 230 5.71 -2.99 6.63
C GLY A 230 5.97 -3.92 5.45
N SER A 231 6.71 -3.43 4.46
CA SER A 231 6.99 -4.19 3.24
C SER A 231 8.35 -3.85 2.64
N PHE A 232 9.09 -4.87 2.21
CA PHE A 232 10.31 -4.69 1.43
C PHE A 232 10.04 -4.48 -0.08
N SER A 233 8.78 -4.57 -0.50
CA SER A 233 8.40 -4.47 -1.92
C SER A 233 8.74 -3.14 -2.57
N LYS A 234 8.82 -2.04 -1.81
CA LYS A 234 9.03 -0.69 -2.35
C LYS A 234 10.45 -0.18 -2.18
N VAL A 235 11.21 -0.76 -1.27
CA VAL A 235 12.59 -0.38 -0.95
C VAL A 235 13.63 -1.39 -1.43
N LEU A 236 13.21 -2.61 -1.79
CA LEU A 236 14.06 -3.65 -2.37
C LEU A 236 13.48 -4.20 -3.67
N ALA A 237 12.62 -5.22 -3.59
CA ALA A 237 12.00 -5.81 -4.78
C ALA A 237 10.68 -6.51 -4.44
N PRO A 238 9.58 -6.26 -5.19
CA PRO A 238 8.28 -6.85 -4.90
C PRO A 238 8.22 -8.35 -5.17
N GLY A 239 9.06 -8.87 -6.06
CA GLY A 239 9.12 -10.30 -6.42
C GLY A 239 9.58 -11.20 -5.27
N LEU A 240 10.25 -10.66 -4.26
CA LEU A 240 10.68 -11.41 -3.07
C LEU A 240 9.50 -11.81 -2.16
N ARG A 241 8.37 -11.16 -2.30
CA ARG A 241 7.17 -11.40 -1.48
C ARG A 241 7.48 -11.37 0.01
N LEU A 242 8.19 -10.33 0.49
CA LEU A 242 8.48 -10.13 1.91
C LEU A 242 7.82 -8.87 2.46
N GLY A 243 7.08 -9.06 3.54
CA GLY A 243 6.52 -8.04 4.40
C GLY A 243 6.62 -8.50 5.86
N TYR A 244 6.13 -7.68 6.75
CA TYR A 244 6.09 -8.01 8.18
C TYR A 244 4.95 -7.29 8.89
N VAL A 245 4.55 -7.87 10.01
CA VAL A 245 3.60 -7.28 10.96
C VAL A 245 4.33 -7.07 12.28
N VAL A 246 4.12 -5.91 12.90
CA VAL A 246 4.43 -5.69 14.31
C VAL A 246 3.10 -5.59 15.05
N ALA A 247 2.86 -6.50 15.97
CA ALA A 247 1.57 -6.62 16.65
C ALA A 247 1.72 -6.55 18.17
N PRO A 248 0.69 -6.03 18.88
CA PRO A 248 0.60 -6.14 20.33
C PRO A 248 0.75 -7.59 20.78
N ARG A 249 1.37 -7.80 21.94
CA ARG A 249 1.64 -9.16 22.47
C ARG A 249 0.38 -10.02 22.58
N GLN A 250 -0.75 -9.42 22.88
CA GLN A 250 -2.05 -10.12 22.96
C GLN A 250 -2.56 -10.60 21.59
N MET A 251 -2.21 -9.89 20.50
CA MET A 251 -2.66 -10.23 19.13
C MET A 251 -1.71 -11.17 18.41
N TYR A 252 -0.42 -11.09 18.71
CA TYR A 252 0.63 -11.85 18.02
C TYR A 252 0.35 -13.35 17.94
N PRO A 253 -0.05 -14.07 19.04
CA PRO A 253 -0.29 -15.51 18.96
C PRO A 253 -1.40 -15.90 17.99
N LYS A 254 -2.43 -15.05 17.83
CA LYS A 254 -3.54 -15.30 16.90
C LYS A 254 -3.15 -15.07 15.44
N LEU A 255 -2.38 -14.06 15.18
CA LEU A 255 -1.79 -13.80 13.84
C LEU A 255 -0.86 -14.94 13.45
N LEU A 256 -0.01 -15.41 14.37
CA LEU A 256 0.88 -16.55 14.15
C LEU A 256 0.11 -17.84 13.85
N GLN A 257 -0.96 -18.15 14.58
CA GLN A 257 -1.82 -19.31 14.33
C GLN A 257 -2.47 -19.22 12.95
N ALA A 258 -2.97 -18.05 12.57
CA ALA A 258 -3.54 -17.83 11.25
C ALA A 258 -2.48 -17.96 10.13
N LYS A 259 -1.25 -17.49 10.37
CA LYS A 259 -0.10 -17.66 9.46
C LYS A 259 0.26 -19.13 9.26
N GLN A 260 0.34 -19.90 10.34
CA GLN A 260 0.61 -21.35 10.28
C GLN A 260 -0.42 -22.07 9.43
N ALA A 261 -1.69 -21.72 9.57
CA ALA A 261 -2.77 -22.31 8.78
C ALA A 261 -2.77 -21.86 7.31
N ALA A 262 -2.23 -20.67 7.00
CA ALA A 262 -2.25 -20.11 5.66
C ALA A 262 -1.15 -20.68 4.75
N ASP A 263 0.10 -20.70 5.21
CA ASP A 263 1.25 -21.11 4.39
C ASP A 263 2.41 -21.69 5.21
N LEU A 264 2.21 -22.07 6.44
CA LEU A 264 3.22 -22.52 7.40
C LEU A 264 4.23 -21.42 7.76
N HIS A 265 5.00 -20.97 6.78
CA HIS A 265 5.98 -19.91 6.90
C HIS A 265 6.24 -19.25 5.53
N THR A 266 6.69 -18.01 5.54
CA THR A 266 7.21 -17.34 4.35
C THR A 266 8.50 -18.04 3.88
N PRO A 267 8.80 -18.14 2.56
CA PRO A 267 9.98 -18.84 2.05
C PRO A 267 11.27 -18.45 2.78
N SER A 268 11.92 -19.44 3.41
CA SER A 268 13.12 -19.24 4.23
C SER A 268 14.29 -18.65 3.44
N PHE A 269 14.49 -19.10 2.21
CA PHE A 269 15.55 -18.58 1.34
C PHE A 269 15.42 -17.07 1.12
N ASN A 270 14.21 -16.59 0.82
CA ASN A 270 13.96 -15.15 0.58
C ASN A 270 14.22 -14.31 1.83
N GLN A 271 13.87 -14.83 3.00
CA GLN A 271 14.13 -14.15 4.27
C GLN A 271 15.62 -14.03 4.55
N ARG A 272 16.40 -15.10 4.35
CA ARG A 272 17.86 -15.11 4.50
C ARG A 272 18.53 -14.20 3.48
N LEU A 273 18.06 -14.23 2.23
CA LEU A 273 18.51 -13.36 1.16
C LEU A 273 18.38 -11.89 1.53
N VAL A 274 17.18 -11.47 1.97
CA VAL A 274 16.95 -10.08 2.40
C VAL A 274 17.75 -9.74 3.63
N SER A 275 17.80 -10.63 4.63
CA SER A 275 18.63 -10.43 5.83
C SER A 275 20.10 -10.21 5.47
N GLU A 276 20.64 -10.92 4.48
CA GLU A 276 22.01 -10.75 4.03
C GLU A 276 22.21 -9.42 3.31
N VAL A 277 21.29 -9.04 2.41
CA VAL A 277 21.35 -7.79 1.65
C VAL A 277 21.29 -6.57 2.56
N ILE A 278 20.40 -6.55 3.57
CA ILE A 278 20.19 -5.35 4.42
C ILE A 278 21.28 -5.13 5.47
N LYS A 279 22.22 -6.05 5.61
CA LYS A 279 23.35 -5.88 6.53
C LYS A 279 24.15 -4.61 6.26
N ASN A 280 24.91 -4.18 7.27
CA ASN A 280 25.87 -3.08 7.18
C ASN A 280 25.27 -1.74 6.66
N GLY A 281 24.04 -1.42 7.04
CA GLY A 281 23.39 -0.17 6.66
C GLY A 281 23.11 -0.06 5.15
N PHE A 282 22.80 -1.17 4.49
CA PHE A 282 22.51 -1.18 3.05
C PHE A 282 21.32 -0.28 2.71
N LEU A 283 20.24 -0.36 3.47
CA LEU A 283 19.04 0.45 3.23
C LEU A 283 19.35 1.96 3.33
N ASP A 284 20.20 2.37 4.27
CA ASP A 284 20.57 3.78 4.45
C ASP A 284 21.28 4.36 3.23
N ARG A 285 21.97 3.54 2.46
CA ARG A 285 22.66 3.95 1.22
C ARG A 285 21.76 3.77 -0.02
N HIS A 286 20.93 2.75 -0.04
CA HIS A 286 20.14 2.37 -1.20
C HIS A 286 18.86 3.21 -1.33
N VAL A 287 18.11 3.40 -0.24
CA VAL A 287 16.82 4.11 -0.27
C VAL A 287 16.96 5.57 -0.75
N PRO A 288 18.01 6.33 -0.39
CA PRO A 288 18.24 7.66 -0.96
C PRO A 288 18.33 7.69 -2.50
N THR A 289 18.85 6.64 -3.13
CA THR A 289 18.90 6.57 -4.62
C THR A 289 17.52 6.40 -5.22
N ILE A 290 16.63 5.66 -4.58
CA ILE A 290 15.22 5.52 -4.96
C ILE A 290 14.51 6.88 -4.82
N ARG A 291 14.69 7.55 -3.68
CA ARG A 291 14.10 8.88 -3.39
C ARG A 291 14.48 9.88 -4.46
N GLN A 292 15.76 9.95 -4.82
CA GLN A 292 16.27 10.88 -5.84
C GLN A 292 15.64 10.62 -7.21
N LEU A 293 15.56 9.36 -7.63
CA LEU A 293 14.91 8.98 -8.89
C LEU A 293 13.44 9.38 -8.89
N TYR A 294 12.69 9.02 -7.86
CA TYR A 294 11.25 9.26 -7.77
C TYR A 294 10.92 10.76 -7.63
N LYS A 295 11.74 11.51 -6.89
CA LYS A 295 11.61 12.98 -6.80
C LYS A 295 11.73 13.62 -8.19
N GLY A 296 12.73 13.25 -8.99
CA GLY A 296 12.92 13.78 -10.34
C GLY A 296 11.76 13.43 -11.29
N GLN A 297 11.20 12.23 -11.17
CA GLN A 297 10.01 11.80 -11.95
C GLN A 297 8.74 12.53 -11.49
N CYS A 298 8.54 12.71 -10.19
CA CYS A 298 7.43 13.48 -9.63
C CYS A 298 7.48 14.95 -10.10
N GLN A 299 8.64 15.58 -10.02
CA GLN A 299 8.84 16.95 -10.49
C GLN A 299 8.55 17.10 -12.00
N ALA A 300 8.97 16.13 -12.82
CA ALA A 300 8.67 16.12 -14.25
C ALA A 300 7.15 15.98 -14.51
N MET A 301 6.46 15.16 -13.74
CA MET A 301 5.00 15.02 -13.85
C MET A 301 4.27 16.28 -13.40
N MET A 302 4.70 16.89 -12.29
CA MET A 302 4.11 18.13 -11.79
C MET A 302 4.24 19.27 -12.82
N ALA A 303 5.45 19.45 -13.38
CA ALA A 303 5.70 20.48 -14.40
C ALA A 303 4.86 20.23 -15.67
N ALA A 304 4.74 18.98 -16.12
CA ALA A 304 3.90 18.64 -17.26
C ALA A 304 2.41 18.88 -16.99
N LEU A 305 1.91 18.58 -15.80
CA LEU A 305 0.54 18.89 -15.39
C LEU A 305 0.28 20.40 -15.37
N GLU A 306 1.19 21.18 -14.81
CA GLU A 306 1.09 22.64 -14.79
C GLU A 306 1.04 23.25 -16.19
N GLN A 307 1.83 22.71 -17.12
CA GLN A 307 1.86 23.17 -18.50
C GLN A 307 0.61 22.74 -19.29
N GLU A 308 0.23 21.47 -19.23
CA GLU A 308 -0.74 20.88 -20.13
C GLU A 308 -2.20 20.98 -19.66
N MET A 309 -2.43 21.08 -18.33
CA MET A 309 -3.78 21.09 -17.75
C MET A 309 -4.31 22.51 -17.47
N GLN A 310 -3.57 23.54 -17.87
CA GLN A 310 -3.99 24.93 -17.69
C GLN A 310 -5.34 25.18 -18.38
N GLY A 311 -6.29 25.75 -17.65
CA GLY A 311 -7.63 26.07 -18.15
C GLY A 311 -8.60 24.89 -18.29
N LEU A 312 -8.18 23.66 -17.99
CA LEU A 312 -9.02 22.47 -18.10
C LEU A 312 -9.85 22.17 -16.84
N GLY A 313 -9.73 22.95 -15.77
CA GLY A 313 -10.46 22.72 -14.51
C GLY A 313 -10.01 21.47 -13.75
N VAL A 314 -8.88 20.86 -14.12
CA VAL A 314 -8.30 19.71 -13.43
C VAL A 314 -7.52 20.19 -12.22
N THR A 315 -7.67 19.49 -11.10
CA THR A 315 -6.89 19.75 -9.87
C THR A 315 -6.09 18.52 -9.47
N TRP A 316 -4.99 18.72 -8.75
CA TRP A 316 -4.14 17.65 -8.24
C TRP A 316 -3.42 18.03 -6.96
N ASN A 317 -2.99 17.03 -6.19
CA ASN A 317 -2.16 17.23 -5.01
C ASN A 317 -0.66 17.35 -5.38
N ARG A 318 0.14 17.78 -4.44
CA ARG A 318 1.61 17.83 -4.52
C ARG A 318 2.18 16.87 -3.47
N PRO A 319 2.60 15.65 -3.86
CA PRO A 319 3.12 14.69 -2.89
C PRO A 319 4.57 15.03 -2.49
N ASP A 320 4.89 14.82 -1.21
CA ASP A 320 6.23 14.98 -0.64
C ASP A 320 7.04 13.67 -0.67
N GLY A 321 6.52 12.65 -1.36
CA GLY A 321 7.13 11.34 -1.46
C GLY A 321 6.22 10.31 -2.14
N GLY A 322 6.52 9.04 -1.92
CA GLY A 322 5.72 7.93 -2.43
C GLY A 322 5.84 7.72 -3.92
N MET A 323 4.71 7.32 -4.53
CA MET A 323 4.69 6.82 -5.90
C MET A 323 3.56 7.41 -6.75
N PHE A 324 2.64 8.21 -6.15
CA PHE A 324 1.34 8.54 -6.75
C PHE A 324 1.01 10.02 -6.68
N LEU A 325 0.31 10.48 -7.74
CA LEU A 325 -0.46 11.72 -7.77
C LEU A 325 -1.94 11.39 -7.87
N TRP A 326 -2.77 12.21 -7.25
CA TRP A 326 -4.22 12.12 -7.28
C TRP A 326 -4.81 13.33 -7.97
N LEU A 327 -5.48 13.09 -9.08
CA LEU A 327 -6.12 14.13 -9.89
C LEU A 327 -7.63 14.07 -9.73
N ARG A 328 -8.26 15.22 -9.90
CA ARG A 328 -9.71 15.38 -9.98
C ARG A 328 -10.08 16.15 -11.25
N LEU A 329 -10.92 15.55 -12.06
CA LEU A 329 -11.48 16.12 -13.28
C LEU A 329 -12.55 17.18 -12.96
N PRO A 330 -12.87 18.10 -13.90
CA PRO A 330 -13.97 19.05 -13.74
C PRO A 330 -15.31 18.37 -13.60
N GLU A 331 -16.32 19.13 -13.22
CA GLU A 331 -17.71 18.65 -13.12
C GLU A 331 -18.23 18.11 -14.46
N GLY A 332 -19.04 17.07 -14.39
CA GLY A 332 -19.61 16.42 -15.58
C GLY A 332 -18.70 15.37 -16.24
N MET A 333 -17.43 15.26 -15.84
CA MET A 333 -16.51 14.26 -16.40
C MET A 333 -16.41 13.01 -15.52
N SER A 334 -16.19 11.85 -16.15
CA SER A 334 -15.90 10.58 -15.48
C SER A 334 -14.55 10.03 -15.89
N ALA A 335 -13.69 9.72 -14.92
CA ALA A 335 -12.38 9.09 -15.16
C ALA A 335 -12.52 7.71 -15.81
N LEU A 336 -13.59 6.98 -15.48
CA LEU A 336 -13.86 5.67 -16.10
C LEU A 336 -14.18 5.82 -17.60
N GLN A 337 -14.97 6.84 -17.97
CA GLN A 337 -15.29 7.13 -19.39
C GLN A 337 -14.09 7.74 -20.14
N LEU A 338 -13.22 8.45 -19.43
CA LEU A 338 -12.01 9.03 -20.02
C LEU A 338 -10.95 7.97 -20.34
N LEU A 339 -10.85 6.87 -19.57
CA LEU A 339 -9.80 5.85 -19.71
C LEU A 339 -9.68 5.29 -21.13
N PRO A 340 -10.76 4.86 -21.84
CA PRO A 340 -10.63 4.36 -23.21
C PRO A 340 -10.01 5.40 -24.16
N ARG A 341 -10.41 6.68 -24.06
CA ARG A 341 -9.87 7.76 -24.89
C ARG A 341 -8.39 8.01 -24.62
N ALA A 342 -7.96 7.91 -23.35
CA ALA A 342 -6.55 7.99 -22.98
C ALA A 342 -5.74 6.82 -23.55
N VAL A 343 -6.30 5.60 -23.51
CA VAL A 343 -5.68 4.40 -24.08
C VAL A 343 -5.52 4.49 -25.60
N GLU A 344 -6.46 5.06 -26.33
CA GLU A 344 -6.35 5.36 -27.76
C GLU A 344 -5.17 6.31 -28.07
N ARG A 345 -4.75 7.11 -27.08
CA ARG A 345 -3.59 8.02 -27.13
C ARG A 345 -2.35 7.44 -26.46
N ASN A 346 -2.33 6.13 -26.28
CA ASN A 346 -1.22 5.37 -25.68
C ASN A 346 -0.86 5.79 -24.23
N VAL A 347 -1.85 6.20 -23.44
CA VAL A 347 -1.64 6.45 -22.02
C VAL A 347 -2.70 5.76 -21.18
N ALA A 348 -2.28 5.18 -20.04
CA ALA A 348 -3.17 4.52 -19.10
C ALA A 348 -2.97 5.05 -17.66
N PHE A 349 -4.08 5.19 -16.94
CA PHE A 349 -4.15 5.58 -15.54
C PHE A 349 -5.15 4.68 -14.79
N VAL A 350 -5.30 4.85 -13.47
CA VAL A 350 -6.34 4.15 -12.71
C VAL A 350 -7.47 5.11 -12.36
N PRO A 351 -8.72 4.85 -12.83
CA PRO A 351 -9.90 5.59 -12.38
C PRO A 351 -10.07 5.48 -10.86
N GLY A 352 -10.37 6.61 -10.23
CA GLY A 352 -10.38 6.71 -8.78
C GLY A 352 -11.53 5.97 -8.10
N ALA A 353 -12.63 5.77 -8.79
CA ALA A 353 -13.82 5.10 -8.26
C ALA A 353 -13.52 3.74 -7.59
N ALA A 354 -12.51 3.01 -8.10
CA ALA A 354 -12.10 1.72 -7.56
C ALA A 354 -11.50 1.77 -6.12
N PHE A 355 -11.10 2.93 -5.65
CA PHE A 355 -10.49 3.13 -4.32
C PHE A 355 -11.50 3.57 -3.24
N TYR A 356 -12.78 3.60 -3.56
CA TYR A 356 -13.84 3.93 -2.61
C TYR A 356 -14.57 2.65 -2.22
N ALA A 357 -14.79 2.47 -0.94
CA ALA A 357 -15.61 1.37 -0.43
C ALA A 357 -17.10 1.62 -0.66
N ASP A 358 -17.49 2.90 -0.61
CA ASP A 358 -18.83 3.43 -0.86
C ASP A 358 -18.71 4.81 -1.54
N GLN A 359 -19.79 5.31 -2.12
CA GLN A 359 -19.93 6.67 -2.69
C GLN A 359 -18.70 7.16 -3.50
N PRO A 360 -18.36 6.49 -4.62
CA PRO A 360 -17.17 6.83 -5.40
C PRO A 360 -17.28 8.25 -6.00
N ASP A 361 -16.16 8.99 -5.99
CA ASP A 361 -16.02 10.20 -6.80
C ASP A 361 -15.48 9.80 -8.19
N ASP A 362 -16.37 9.71 -9.17
CA ASP A 362 -16.07 9.28 -10.54
C ASP A 362 -15.11 10.23 -11.28
N ARG A 363 -14.92 11.45 -10.77
CA ARG A 363 -14.00 12.45 -11.35
C ARG A 363 -12.56 12.24 -10.96
N THR A 364 -12.27 11.33 -10.05
CA THR A 364 -10.92 11.14 -9.53
C THR A 364 -10.14 10.10 -10.33
N LEU A 365 -8.81 10.25 -10.36
CA LEU A 365 -7.90 9.29 -10.97
C LEU A 365 -6.51 9.31 -10.31
N ARG A 366 -5.84 8.15 -10.34
CA ARG A 366 -4.48 8.00 -9.83
C ARG A 366 -3.48 7.91 -10.98
N LEU A 367 -2.40 8.69 -10.87
CA LEU A 367 -1.21 8.57 -11.70
C LEU A 367 -0.02 8.05 -10.88
N SER A 368 0.74 7.13 -11.44
CA SER A 368 2.03 6.69 -10.91
C SER A 368 3.16 7.30 -11.73
N PHE A 369 4.15 7.89 -11.06
CA PHE A 369 5.28 8.54 -11.74
C PHE A 369 6.56 7.70 -11.75
N VAL A 370 6.60 6.52 -11.12
CA VAL A 370 7.87 5.85 -10.78
C VAL A 370 8.43 4.91 -11.84
N THR A 371 7.62 4.43 -12.80
CA THR A 371 8.07 3.47 -13.83
C THR A 371 8.40 4.12 -15.17
N ALA A 372 7.75 5.24 -15.50
CA ALA A 372 7.97 5.95 -16.74
C ALA A 372 9.18 6.89 -16.64
N SER A 373 9.94 7.06 -17.72
CA SER A 373 10.98 8.09 -17.79
C SER A 373 10.38 9.50 -17.80
N GLN A 374 11.16 10.51 -17.46
CA GLN A 374 10.70 11.90 -17.50
C GLN A 374 10.18 12.33 -18.88
N GLY A 375 10.79 11.83 -19.98
CA GLY A 375 10.31 12.05 -21.34
C GLY A 375 8.95 11.40 -21.59
N GLN A 376 8.81 10.14 -21.20
CA GLN A 376 7.53 9.42 -21.28
C GLN A 376 6.44 10.08 -20.44
N ILE A 377 6.77 10.57 -19.25
CA ILE A 377 5.84 11.32 -18.39
C ILE A 377 5.29 12.54 -19.11
N ARG A 378 6.17 13.37 -19.70
CA ARG A 378 5.74 14.55 -20.48
C ARG A 378 4.82 14.18 -21.64
N THR A 379 5.20 13.18 -22.42
CA THR A 379 4.37 12.67 -23.54
C THR A 379 3.00 12.17 -23.05
N ALA A 380 2.98 11.40 -21.97
CA ALA A 380 1.75 10.83 -21.42
C ALA A 380 0.81 11.93 -20.86
N ILE A 381 1.33 12.93 -20.16
CA ILE A 381 0.52 14.02 -19.63
C ILE A 381 -0.05 14.90 -20.77
N ALA A 382 0.72 15.18 -21.82
CA ALA A 382 0.22 15.89 -23.00
C ALA A 382 -0.91 15.10 -23.70
N ALA A 383 -0.76 13.79 -23.85
CA ALA A 383 -1.77 12.91 -24.41
C ALA A 383 -3.04 12.85 -23.53
N LEU A 384 -2.88 12.78 -22.21
CA LEU A 384 -4.00 12.82 -21.27
C LEU A 384 -4.75 14.16 -21.35
N ALA A 385 -4.04 15.28 -21.42
CA ALA A 385 -4.65 16.60 -21.58
C ALA A 385 -5.45 16.72 -22.88
N SER A 386 -4.95 16.15 -23.99
CA SER A 386 -5.69 16.07 -25.25
C SER A 386 -6.98 15.26 -25.09
N ALA A 387 -6.92 14.11 -24.44
CA ALA A 387 -8.11 13.29 -24.18
C ALA A 387 -9.16 14.04 -23.32
N ILE A 388 -8.71 14.83 -22.35
CA ILE A 388 -9.58 15.66 -21.51
C ILE A 388 -10.25 16.77 -22.32
N ARG A 389 -9.48 17.52 -23.15
CA ARG A 389 -10.04 18.59 -24.02
C ARG A 389 -11.11 18.10 -24.97
N GLU A 390 -10.98 16.89 -25.47
CA GLU A 390 -11.96 16.30 -26.40
C GLU A 390 -13.15 15.66 -25.68
N ALA A 391 -13.06 15.42 -24.39
CA ALA A 391 -14.13 14.88 -23.57
C ALA A 391 -14.98 15.99 -22.89
N ALA A 392 -14.44 17.21 -22.80
CA ALA A 392 -15.12 18.40 -22.27
C ALA A 392 -16.07 18.99 -23.30
#